data_3ad987cdffced1f4b8b2cba9f94fc716
#
_entry.id   3ad987cdffced1f4b8b2cba9f94fc716
#
_cell.length_a   1.000
_cell.length_b   1.000
_cell.length_c   1.000
_cell.angle_alpha   90.00
_cell.angle_beta   90.00
_cell.angle_gamma   90.00
#
_symmetry.space_group_name_H-M   'P 1'
#
loop_
_entity.id
_entity.type
_entity.pdbx_description
1 polymer ?
#
loop_
_entity_poly.entity_id
_entity_poly.type
_entity_poly.pdbx_seq_one_letter_code
_entity_poly.pdbx_strand_id
1 'polypeptide(L)'
;MEVYNNWINQNPKPESGTNTTSWWQLQVATRINDQVQLLEYFKNSINFTPEWLTTFLVEFAEQADFLVDYPYESGGNILISQANALATAGTLMPEFKNAEKWMETGYQILSEEVQNQIMSDGWHKEMSLHYHIGIVADFYEAMKLAEANQLSSKLPSNFTEPLRKAAEVVMHFTYPNYFS
;
A
#
# COMPACT_ATOMS: atom_id res chain seq x y z
N MET A 1 22.94 1.49 0.57
CA MET A 1 22.91 0.02 0.74
C MET A 1 23.39 -0.41 2.13
N GLU A 2 24.49 0.11 2.65
CA GLU A 2 24.96 -0.17 4.02
C GLU A 2 23.90 0.15 5.08
N VAL A 3 23.24 1.31 4.99
CA VAL A 3 22.16 1.70 5.90
C VAL A 3 20.98 0.71 5.84
N TYR A 4 20.61 0.25 4.66
CA TYR A 4 19.54 -0.73 4.47
C TYR A 4 19.89 -2.08 5.13
N ASN A 5 21.08 -2.61 4.86
CA ASN A 5 21.53 -3.87 5.46
C ASN A 5 21.64 -3.78 7.00
N ASN A 6 22.12 -2.64 7.51
CA ASN A 6 22.18 -2.40 8.95
C ASN A 6 20.79 -2.38 9.57
N TRP A 7 19.82 -1.72 8.90
CA TRP A 7 18.44 -1.67 9.38
C TRP A 7 17.80 -3.07 9.44
N ILE A 8 17.95 -3.90 8.41
CA ILE A 8 17.44 -5.27 8.38
C ILE A 8 18.01 -6.09 9.55
N ASN A 9 19.32 -6.05 9.76
CA ASN A 9 19.97 -6.79 10.83
C ASN A 9 19.48 -6.39 12.23
N GLN A 10 19.06 -5.13 12.41
CA GLN A 10 18.54 -4.62 13.68
C GLN A 10 17.04 -4.82 13.87
N ASN A 11 16.31 -5.09 12.79
CA ASN A 11 14.86 -5.20 12.78
C ASN A 11 14.39 -6.49 12.06
N PRO A 12 14.82 -7.67 12.51
CA PRO A 12 14.40 -8.92 11.89
C PRO A 12 12.90 -9.11 12.00
N LYS A 13 12.32 -9.89 11.07
CA LYS A 13 10.91 -10.27 11.13
C LYS A 13 10.60 -10.93 12.47
N PRO A 14 9.53 -10.52 13.19
CA PRO A 14 9.17 -11.14 14.45
C PRO A 14 8.70 -12.59 14.23
N GLU A 15 9.03 -13.50 15.16
CA GLU A 15 8.63 -14.90 15.11
C GLU A 15 7.10 -15.12 15.22
N SER A 16 6.42 -14.20 15.87
CA SER A 16 4.94 -14.15 15.94
C SER A 16 4.49 -12.72 15.64
N GLY A 17 3.28 -12.55 15.14
CA GLY A 17 2.71 -11.25 14.73
C GLY A 17 2.66 -10.14 15.78
N THR A 18 3.58 -10.16 16.73
CA THR A 18 3.76 -9.12 17.74
C THR A 18 4.27 -7.84 17.10
N ASN A 19 3.48 -6.80 17.21
CA ASN A 19 3.80 -5.45 16.76
C ASN A 19 5.04 -4.89 17.46
N THR A 20 6.18 -5.05 16.82
CA THR A 20 7.27 -4.10 17.03
C THR A 20 6.99 -2.86 16.19
N THR A 21 7.49 -1.70 16.55
CA THR A 21 7.28 -0.46 15.78
C THR A 21 7.70 -0.63 14.32
N SER A 22 8.79 -1.36 14.05
CA SER A 22 9.31 -1.60 12.69
C SER A 22 8.47 -2.58 11.88
N TRP A 23 7.70 -3.46 12.52
CA TRP A 23 6.82 -4.44 11.88
C TRP A 23 5.33 -4.16 12.13
N TRP A 24 4.99 -2.94 12.49
CA TRP A 24 3.60 -2.50 12.46
C TRP A 24 3.12 -2.37 11.01
N GLN A 25 1.90 -2.82 10.73
CA GLN A 25 1.35 -2.94 9.37
C GLN A 25 1.51 -1.66 8.55
N LEU A 26 1.22 -0.49 9.12
CA LEU A 26 1.38 0.79 8.43
C LEU A 26 2.85 1.05 8.04
N GLN A 27 3.80 0.74 8.92
CA GLN A 27 5.23 0.93 8.63
C GLN A 27 5.72 -0.04 7.55
N VAL A 28 5.24 -1.28 7.58
CA VAL A 28 5.56 -2.26 6.53
C VAL A 28 4.96 -1.85 5.19
N ALA A 29 3.70 -1.39 5.17
CA ALA A 29 3.04 -0.90 3.96
C ALA A 29 3.79 0.28 3.33
N THR A 30 4.15 1.29 4.14
CA THR A 30 4.95 2.43 3.69
C THR A 30 6.28 1.97 3.08
N ARG A 31 7.00 1.07 3.76
CA ARG A 31 8.28 0.55 3.24
C ARG A 31 8.14 -0.19 1.91
N ILE A 32 7.10 -1.00 1.72
CA ILE A 32 6.86 -1.70 0.46
C ILE A 32 6.70 -0.69 -0.68
N ASN A 33 5.86 0.34 -0.51
CA ASN A 33 5.64 1.36 -1.52
C ASN A 33 6.93 2.12 -1.85
N ASP A 34 7.73 2.49 -0.84
CA ASP A 34 9.03 3.14 -1.03
C ASP A 34 10.04 2.20 -1.73
N GLN A 35 10.09 0.93 -1.35
CA GLN A 35 11.04 -0.05 -1.86
C GLN A 35 10.84 -0.36 -3.35
N VAL A 36 9.60 -0.40 -3.84
CA VAL A 36 9.33 -0.56 -5.27
C VAL A 36 9.96 0.59 -6.07
N GLN A 37 9.86 1.83 -5.57
CA GLN A 37 10.47 2.99 -6.20
C GLN A 37 12.00 2.99 -6.09
N LEU A 38 12.54 2.55 -4.95
CA LEU A 38 13.99 2.50 -4.70
C LEU A 38 14.72 1.60 -5.71
N LEU A 39 14.13 0.47 -6.10
CA LEU A 39 14.73 -0.40 -7.12
C LEU A 39 14.97 0.36 -8.43
N GLU A 40 13.97 1.12 -8.87
CA GLU A 40 14.06 1.89 -10.12
C GLU A 40 15.14 2.98 -10.03
N TYR A 41 15.24 3.69 -8.91
CA TYR A 41 16.25 4.72 -8.72
C TYR A 41 17.68 4.18 -8.63
N PHE A 42 17.87 3.01 -8.03
CA PHE A 42 19.22 2.50 -7.73
C PHE A 42 19.71 1.41 -8.66
N LYS A 43 18.92 0.90 -9.59
CA LYS A 43 19.30 -0.21 -10.51
C LYS A 43 20.59 0.03 -11.30
N ASN A 44 20.94 1.30 -11.57
CA ASN A 44 22.17 1.67 -12.28
C ASN A 44 23.33 2.08 -11.37
N SER A 45 23.19 1.96 -10.06
CA SER A 45 24.26 2.27 -9.11
C SER A 45 25.35 1.22 -9.14
N ILE A 46 26.61 1.65 -9.06
CA ILE A 46 27.76 0.73 -8.92
C ILE A 46 27.67 -0.14 -7.65
N ASN A 47 26.92 0.30 -6.64
CA ASN A 47 26.69 -0.43 -5.41
C ASN A 47 25.49 -1.39 -5.49
N PHE A 48 24.78 -1.46 -6.63
CA PHE A 48 23.67 -2.38 -6.85
C PHE A 48 24.22 -3.75 -7.28
N THR A 49 24.73 -4.50 -6.29
CA THR A 49 25.34 -5.81 -6.52
C THR A 49 24.30 -6.92 -6.48
N PRO A 50 24.57 -8.10 -7.09
CA PRO A 50 23.67 -9.26 -7.01
C PRO A 50 23.39 -9.71 -5.57
N GLU A 51 24.38 -9.62 -4.68
CA GLU A 51 24.25 -9.98 -3.27
C GLU A 51 23.30 -9.04 -2.55
N TRP A 52 23.44 -7.72 -2.80
CA TRP A 52 22.53 -6.73 -2.23
C TRP A 52 21.11 -6.92 -2.77
N LEU A 53 20.95 -7.14 -4.07
CA LEU A 53 19.66 -7.40 -4.69
C LEU A 53 18.98 -8.63 -4.08
N THR A 54 19.76 -9.72 -3.87
CA THR A 54 19.23 -10.93 -3.23
C THR A 54 18.68 -10.63 -1.83
N THR A 55 19.45 -9.91 -1.01
CA THR A 55 19.01 -9.49 0.33
C THR A 55 17.75 -8.66 0.24
N PHE A 56 17.72 -7.66 -0.65
CA PHE A 56 16.57 -6.80 -0.85
C PHE A 56 15.31 -7.59 -1.23
N LEU A 57 15.41 -8.51 -2.19
CA LEU A 57 14.26 -9.29 -2.68
C LEU A 57 13.72 -10.24 -1.60
N VAL A 58 14.59 -10.87 -0.81
CA VAL A 58 14.16 -11.72 0.31
C VAL A 58 13.38 -10.91 1.34
N GLU A 59 13.91 -9.78 1.77
CA GLU A 59 13.29 -8.91 2.75
C GLU A 59 11.98 -8.29 2.25
N PHE A 60 11.93 -7.92 0.96
CA PHE A 60 10.71 -7.44 0.32
C PHE A 60 9.60 -8.50 0.37
N ALA A 61 9.93 -9.75 0.00
CA ALA A 61 8.97 -10.85 0.03
C ALA A 61 8.48 -11.13 1.46
N GLU A 62 9.37 -11.12 2.45
CA GLU A 62 8.99 -11.32 3.86
C GLU A 62 8.05 -10.23 4.37
N GLN A 63 8.23 -8.98 3.95
CA GLN A 63 7.35 -7.87 4.31
C GLN A 63 5.97 -8.00 3.65
N ALA A 64 5.92 -8.35 2.36
CA ALA A 64 4.65 -8.54 1.67
C ALA A 64 3.87 -9.76 2.21
N ASP A 65 4.55 -10.88 2.46
CA ASP A 65 3.93 -12.05 3.10
C ASP A 65 3.44 -11.71 4.53
N PHE A 66 4.20 -10.92 5.29
CA PHE A 66 3.77 -10.46 6.61
C PHE A 66 2.45 -9.68 6.54
N LEU A 67 2.28 -8.79 5.58
CA LEU A 67 1.02 -8.04 5.44
C LEU A 67 -0.17 -8.95 5.08
N VAL A 68 0.06 -10.03 4.34
CA VAL A 68 -1.00 -11.02 4.05
C VAL A 68 -1.36 -11.82 5.30
N ASP A 69 -0.35 -12.24 6.06
CA ASP A 69 -0.54 -13.12 7.22
C ASP A 69 -1.08 -12.38 8.46
N TYR A 70 -0.86 -11.07 8.55
CA TYR A 70 -1.25 -10.23 9.69
C TYR A 70 -2.04 -8.99 9.24
N PRO A 71 -3.29 -9.16 8.75
CA PRO A 71 -4.12 -8.01 8.37
C PRO A 71 -4.45 -7.15 9.60
N TYR A 72 -4.57 -5.84 9.38
CA TYR A 72 -4.92 -4.91 10.45
C TYR A 72 -6.41 -5.04 10.80
N GLU A 73 -6.70 -5.71 11.91
CA GLU A 73 -8.07 -6.11 12.29
C GLU A 73 -9.02 -4.95 12.59
N SER A 74 -8.50 -3.81 13.04
CA SER A 74 -9.33 -2.65 13.37
C SER A 74 -9.83 -1.90 12.12
N GLY A 75 -9.38 -2.26 10.93
CA GLY A 75 -9.77 -1.59 9.69
C GLY A 75 -9.23 -0.15 9.61
N GLY A 76 -10.01 0.76 8.99
CA GLY A 76 -9.63 2.17 8.86
C GLY A 76 -8.52 2.39 7.82
N ASN A 77 -7.90 3.58 7.90
CA ASN A 77 -6.85 3.99 6.98
C ASN A 77 -5.64 3.02 6.93
N ILE A 78 -5.31 2.38 8.05
CA ILE A 78 -4.18 1.44 8.11
C ILE A 78 -4.43 0.22 7.23
N LEU A 79 -5.64 -0.37 7.26
CA LEU A 79 -5.99 -1.50 6.42
C LEU A 79 -6.01 -1.12 4.93
N ILE A 80 -6.47 0.09 4.59
CA ILE A 80 -6.44 0.60 3.21
C ILE A 80 -5.00 0.75 2.73
N SER A 81 -4.12 1.38 3.51
CA SER A 81 -2.70 1.53 3.15
C SER A 81 -1.99 0.17 3.02
N GLN A 82 -2.31 -0.79 3.90
CA GLN A 82 -1.81 -2.16 3.81
C GLN A 82 -2.25 -2.84 2.50
N ALA A 83 -3.51 -2.70 2.15
CA ALA A 83 -4.07 -3.29 0.93
C ALA A 83 -3.50 -2.64 -0.34
N ASN A 84 -3.29 -1.31 -0.33
CA ASN A 84 -2.64 -0.60 -1.42
C ASN A 84 -1.19 -1.08 -1.62
N ALA A 85 -0.43 -1.26 -0.53
CA ALA A 85 0.93 -1.79 -0.60
C ALA A 85 0.97 -3.23 -1.17
N LEU A 86 0.03 -4.10 -0.78
CA LEU A 86 -0.09 -5.45 -1.33
C LEU A 86 -0.44 -5.45 -2.82
N ALA A 87 -1.41 -4.62 -3.23
CA ALA A 87 -1.76 -4.46 -4.64
C ALA A 87 -0.55 -3.95 -5.45
N THR A 88 0.20 -2.98 -4.91
CA THR A 88 1.41 -2.43 -5.52
C THR A 88 2.51 -3.50 -5.65
N ALA A 89 2.82 -4.21 -4.56
CA ALA A 89 3.83 -5.26 -4.55
C ALA A 89 3.53 -6.35 -5.57
N GLY A 90 2.31 -6.89 -5.56
CA GLY A 90 1.95 -7.98 -6.45
C GLY A 90 1.80 -7.57 -7.93
N THR A 91 1.42 -6.30 -8.19
CA THR A 91 1.27 -5.80 -9.56
C THR A 91 2.62 -5.44 -10.19
N LEU A 92 3.52 -4.79 -9.44
CA LEU A 92 4.78 -4.26 -9.97
C LEU A 92 5.96 -5.23 -9.83
N MET A 93 5.81 -6.30 -9.04
CA MET A 93 6.84 -7.31 -8.81
C MET A 93 6.31 -8.73 -9.13
N PRO A 94 5.82 -8.95 -10.38
CA PRO A 94 5.11 -10.19 -10.75
C PRO A 94 6.02 -11.44 -10.76
N GLU A 95 7.34 -11.26 -10.69
CA GLU A 95 8.32 -12.35 -10.66
C GLU A 95 8.37 -13.10 -9.34
N PHE A 96 7.81 -12.53 -8.27
CA PHE A 96 7.74 -13.21 -6.98
C PHE A 96 6.72 -14.35 -7.00
N LYS A 97 7.08 -15.45 -6.35
CA LYS A 97 6.20 -16.64 -6.25
C LYS A 97 4.81 -16.30 -5.69
N ASN A 98 4.74 -15.38 -4.73
CA ASN A 98 3.50 -15.00 -4.03
C ASN A 98 2.87 -13.71 -4.60
N ALA A 99 3.39 -13.15 -5.69
CA ALA A 99 2.93 -11.88 -6.25
C ALA A 99 1.43 -11.86 -6.54
N GLU A 100 0.88 -12.92 -7.14
CA GLU A 100 -0.55 -13.05 -7.41
C GLU A 100 -1.37 -13.01 -6.12
N LYS A 101 -0.95 -13.73 -5.09
CA LYS A 101 -1.61 -13.73 -3.77
C LYS A 101 -1.62 -12.33 -3.15
N TRP A 102 -0.49 -11.61 -3.21
CA TRP A 102 -0.40 -10.24 -2.69
C TRP A 102 -1.36 -9.31 -3.43
N MET A 103 -1.31 -9.34 -4.77
CA MET A 103 -2.16 -8.53 -5.64
C MET A 103 -3.65 -8.79 -5.38
N GLU A 104 -4.07 -10.07 -5.37
CA GLU A 104 -5.47 -10.44 -5.16
C GLU A 104 -5.96 -10.03 -3.77
N THR A 105 -5.16 -10.28 -2.73
CA THR A 105 -5.49 -9.88 -1.36
C THR A 105 -5.65 -8.35 -1.27
N GLY A 106 -4.73 -7.60 -1.86
CA GLY A 106 -4.79 -6.14 -1.88
C GLY A 106 -6.04 -5.60 -2.57
N TYR A 107 -6.31 -6.03 -3.80
CA TYR A 107 -7.50 -5.57 -4.54
C TYR A 107 -8.82 -6.04 -3.92
N GLN A 108 -8.86 -7.22 -3.32
CA GLN A 108 -10.04 -7.69 -2.60
C GLN A 108 -10.35 -6.77 -1.41
N ILE A 109 -9.38 -6.50 -0.54
CA ILE A 109 -9.57 -5.61 0.62
C ILE A 109 -9.98 -4.22 0.15
N LEU A 110 -9.31 -3.63 -0.84
CA LEU A 110 -9.67 -2.31 -1.37
C LEU A 110 -11.10 -2.27 -1.91
N SER A 111 -11.54 -3.35 -2.57
CA SER A 111 -12.90 -3.46 -3.12
C SER A 111 -13.98 -3.51 -2.04
N GLU A 112 -13.68 -4.16 -0.93
CA GLU A 112 -14.58 -4.23 0.24
C GLU A 112 -14.57 -2.89 1.01
N GLU A 113 -13.38 -2.34 1.26
CA GLU A 113 -13.20 -1.17 2.11
C GLU A 113 -13.67 0.15 1.46
N VAL A 114 -13.64 0.28 0.15
CA VAL A 114 -14.22 1.46 -0.51
C VAL A 114 -15.72 1.60 -0.23
N GLN A 115 -16.43 0.49 -0.07
CA GLN A 115 -17.85 0.47 0.29
C GLN A 115 -18.10 0.62 1.80
N ASN A 116 -17.18 0.09 2.61
CA ASN A 116 -17.31 0.06 4.07
C ASN A 116 -16.87 1.36 4.72
N GLN A 117 -15.93 2.09 4.11
CA GLN A 117 -15.29 3.24 4.75
C GLN A 117 -15.70 4.59 4.16
N ILE A 118 -16.21 4.63 2.92
CA ILE A 118 -16.76 5.86 2.35
C ILE A 118 -18.27 5.88 2.58
N MET A 119 -18.74 6.86 3.32
CA MET A 119 -20.16 7.06 3.62
C MET A 119 -20.93 7.57 2.39
N SER A 120 -22.25 7.54 2.46
CA SER A 120 -23.14 7.93 1.34
C SER A 120 -22.94 9.38 0.86
N ASP A 121 -22.47 10.25 1.74
CA ASP A 121 -22.15 11.67 1.49
C ASP A 121 -20.71 11.89 1.00
N GLY A 122 -19.92 10.82 0.87
CA GLY A 122 -18.54 10.84 0.41
C GLY A 122 -17.49 10.95 1.53
N TRP A 123 -17.88 11.20 2.79
CA TRP A 123 -16.90 11.26 3.86
C TRP A 123 -16.35 9.89 4.25
N HIS A 124 -15.05 9.86 4.63
CA HIS A 124 -14.47 8.72 5.31
C HIS A 124 -15.03 8.60 6.74
N LYS A 125 -15.33 7.39 7.17
CA LYS A 125 -15.96 7.08 8.47
C LYS A 125 -15.24 7.64 9.71
N GLU A 126 -13.93 7.89 9.62
CA GLU A 126 -13.14 8.45 10.72
C GLU A 126 -13.33 9.97 10.89
N MET A 127 -14.05 10.64 9.97
CA MET A 127 -14.43 12.05 10.05
C MET A 127 -13.25 13.02 10.24
N SER A 128 -12.05 12.62 9.82
CA SER A 128 -10.84 13.44 9.83
C SER A 128 -10.46 13.80 8.41
N LEU A 129 -10.36 15.09 8.08
CA LEU A 129 -9.99 15.54 6.74
C LEU A 129 -8.60 15.03 6.34
N HIS A 130 -7.65 15.01 7.28
CA HIS A 130 -6.30 14.50 7.04
C HIS A 130 -6.32 13.02 6.62
N TYR A 131 -7.00 12.16 7.37
CA TYR A 131 -7.15 10.75 7.02
C TYR A 131 -7.98 10.57 5.75
N HIS A 132 -9.02 11.39 5.56
CA HIS A 132 -9.85 11.36 4.36
C HIS A 132 -9.01 11.60 3.09
N ILE A 133 -8.16 12.62 3.07
CA ILE A 133 -7.26 12.91 1.94
C ILE A 133 -6.32 11.70 1.68
N GLY A 134 -5.75 11.12 2.72
CA GLY A 134 -4.86 9.96 2.61
C GLY A 134 -5.56 8.76 1.97
N ILE A 135 -6.75 8.38 2.45
CA ILE A 135 -7.45 7.22 1.90
C ILE A 135 -7.97 7.44 0.47
N VAL A 136 -8.33 8.68 0.12
CA VAL A 136 -8.70 9.03 -1.25
C VAL A 136 -7.50 8.84 -2.18
N ALA A 137 -6.31 9.24 -1.74
CA ALA A 137 -5.07 9.01 -2.48
C ALA A 137 -4.79 7.51 -2.65
N ASP A 138 -4.84 6.72 -1.57
CA ASP A 138 -4.60 5.27 -1.61
C ASP A 138 -5.55 4.54 -2.58
N PHE A 139 -6.86 4.83 -2.54
CA PHE A 139 -7.83 4.25 -3.47
C PHE A 139 -7.62 4.70 -4.91
N TYR A 140 -7.29 5.98 -5.12
CA TYR A 140 -7.02 6.51 -6.45
C TYR A 140 -5.77 5.90 -7.06
N GLU A 141 -4.69 5.78 -6.30
CA GLU A 141 -3.44 5.15 -6.73
C GLU A 141 -3.66 3.70 -7.11
N ALA A 142 -4.38 2.93 -6.29
CA ALA A 142 -4.73 1.54 -6.59
C ALA A 142 -5.56 1.41 -7.87
N MET A 143 -6.53 2.31 -8.09
CA MET A 143 -7.32 2.35 -9.33
C MET A 143 -6.44 2.64 -10.54
N LYS A 144 -5.56 3.64 -10.45
CA LYS A 144 -4.64 4.00 -11.54
C LYS A 144 -3.64 2.90 -11.83
N LEU A 145 -3.14 2.20 -10.80
CA LEU A 145 -2.26 1.05 -10.94
C LEU A 145 -2.97 -0.09 -11.69
N ALA A 146 -4.21 -0.40 -11.32
CA ALA A 146 -5.03 -1.40 -11.99
C ALA A 146 -5.28 -1.04 -13.46
N GLU A 147 -5.64 0.22 -13.76
CA GLU A 147 -5.84 0.69 -15.14
C GLU A 147 -4.56 0.55 -15.97
N ALA A 148 -3.42 1.01 -15.46
CA ALA A 148 -2.15 0.99 -16.17
C ALA A 148 -1.65 -0.44 -16.51
N ASN A 149 -2.04 -1.42 -15.69
CA ASN A 149 -1.63 -2.82 -15.82
C ASN A 149 -2.73 -3.75 -16.36
N GLN A 150 -3.82 -3.20 -16.91
CA GLN A 150 -4.96 -3.97 -17.47
C GLN A 150 -5.66 -4.87 -16.44
N LEU A 151 -5.61 -4.49 -15.17
CA LEU A 151 -6.20 -5.19 -14.02
C LEU A 151 -7.51 -4.57 -13.53
N SER A 152 -8.14 -3.69 -14.32
CA SER A 152 -9.39 -2.99 -13.91
C SER A 152 -10.52 -3.95 -13.54
N SER A 153 -10.49 -5.19 -14.06
CA SER A 153 -11.45 -6.23 -13.66
C SER A 153 -11.29 -6.75 -12.23
N LYS A 154 -10.18 -6.46 -11.57
CA LYS A 154 -9.95 -6.78 -10.15
C LYS A 154 -10.72 -5.83 -9.21
N LEU A 155 -11.13 -4.66 -9.72
CA LEU A 155 -11.97 -3.71 -8.97
C LEU A 155 -13.43 -3.87 -9.39
N PRO A 156 -14.39 -3.78 -8.45
CA PRO A 156 -15.80 -3.89 -8.77
C PRO A 156 -16.29 -2.68 -9.59
N SER A 157 -17.31 -2.89 -10.41
CA SER A 157 -17.87 -1.84 -11.27
C SER A 157 -18.37 -0.58 -10.51
N ASN A 158 -18.67 -0.74 -9.24
CA ASN A 158 -19.11 0.35 -8.35
C ASN A 158 -17.98 0.95 -7.51
N PHE A 159 -16.72 0.64 -7.80
CA PHE A 159 -15.55 1.19 -7.08
C PHE A 159 -15.42 2.71 -7.26
N THR A 160 -15.63 3.18 -8.47
CA THR A 160 -15.38 4.58 -8.85
C THR A 160 -16.36 5.57 -8.21
N GLU A 161 -17.61 5.19 -7.99
CA GLU A 161 -18.63 6.15 -7.51
C GLU A 161 -18.40 6.62 -6.05
N PRO A 162 -18.12 5.75 -5.06
CA PRO A 162 -17.71 6.21 -3.73
C PRO A 162 -16.45 7.06 -3.77
N LEU A 163 -15.44 6.65 -4.56
CA LEU A 163 -14.18 7.39 -4.69
C LEU A 163 -14.39 8.79 -5.30
N ARG A 164 -15.28 8.92 -6.31
CA ARG A 164 -15.64 10.21 -6.89
C ARG A 164 -16.26 11.14 -5.84
N LYS A 165 -17.20 10.64 -5.04
CA LYS A 165 -17.81 11.42 -3.95
C LYS A 165 -16.78 11.83 -2.90
N ALA A 166 -15.88 10.92 -2.55
CA ALA A 166 -14.82 11.22 -1.60
C ALA A 166 -13.86 12.29 -2.13
N ALA A 167 -13.52 12.27 -3.41
CA ALA A 167 -12.74 13.32 -4.05
C ALA A 167 -13.45 14.68 -4.09
N GLU A 168 -14.78 14.70 -4.27
CA GLU A 168 -15.58 15.92 -4.19
C GLU A 168 -15.53 16.56 -2.80
N VAL A 169 -15.52 15.77 -1.72
CA VAL A 169 -15.29 16.27 -0.36
C VAL A 169 -13.96 16.98 -0.26
N VAL A 170 -12.86 16.38 -0.76
CA VAL A 170 -11.54 17.03 -0.76
C VAL A 170 -11.60 18.38 -1.49
N MET A 171 -12.23 18.44 -2.66
CA MET A 171 -12.38 19.68 -3.43
C MET A 171 -13.12 20.77 -2.64
N HIS A 172 -14.19 20.42 -1.93
CA HIS A 172 -14.96 21.38 -1.13
C HIS A 172 -14.21 21.93 0.08
N PHE A 173 -13.24 21.19 0.61
CA PHE A 173 -12.41 21.57 1.75
C PHE A 173 -11.03 22.11 1.37
N THR A 174 -10.75 22.23 0.07
CA THR A 174 -9.51 22.84 -0.43
C THR A 174 -9.69 24.35 -0.55
N TYR A 175 -8.83 25.12 0.11
CA TYR A 175 -8.84 26.58 0.01
C TYR A 175 -8.46 27.06 -1.41
N PRO A 176 -8.85 28.31 -1.82
CA PRO A 176 -8.51 28.84 -3.13
C PRO A 176 -6.99 28.91 -3.45
N ASN A 177 -6.14 28.84 -2.41
CA ASN A 177 -4.68 28.75 -2.53
C ASN A 177 -4.15 27.31 -2.55
N TYR A 178 -5.04 26.32 -2.70
CA TYR A 178 -4.74 24.88 -2.76
C TYR A 178 -4.17 24.27 -1.47
N PHE A 179 -4.39 24.90 -0.32
CA PHE A 179 -4.13 24.31 0.99
C PHE A 179 -5.44 23.82 1.63
N SER A 180 -5.35 22.70 2.36
CA SER A 180 -6.46 22.11 3.12
C SER A 180 -6.12 21.98 4.59
#